data_c856bda05d71f9ee1a60dd18239fe1c9
#
_entry.id   c856bda05d71f9ee1a60dd18239fe1c9
#
_cell.length_a   1.000
_cell.length_b   1.000
_cell.length_c   1.000
_cell.angle_alpha   90.00
_cell.angle_beta   90.00
_cell.angle_gamma   90.00
#
_symmetry.space_group_name_H-M   'P 1'
#
loop_
_entity.id
_entity.type
_entity.pdbx_description
1 polymer ?
#
loop_
_entity_poly.entity_id
_entity_poly.type
_entity_poly.pdbx_seq_one_letter_code
_entity_poly.pdbx_strand_id
1 'polypeptide(L)' 'MNPMDLFNQVKEMIEKKDFDAAKKFVDDNKDNLGDYLEQAKG' A
#
# COMPACT_ATOMS: atom_id res chain seq x y z
N MET A 1 -11.58 2.34 -1.73
CA MET A 1 -10.77 1.85 -0.62
C MET A 1 -9.88 2.98 -0.14
N ASN A 2 -9.84 3.15 1.18
CA ASN A 2 -9.12 4.28 1.72
C ASN A 2 -7.63 3.96 1.83
N PRO A 3 -6.72 4.96 1.70
CA PRO A 3 -5.28 4.69 1.74
C PRO A 3 -4.80 3.97 3.00
N MET A 4 -5.43 4.21 4.13
CA MET A 4 -5.09 3.51 5.37
C MET A 4 -5.37 2.01 5.26
N ASP A 5 -6.45 1.64 4.59
CA ASP A 5 -6.78 0.24 4.38
C ASP A 5 -5.75 -0.44 3.48
N LEU A 6 -5.27 0.29 2.47
CA LEU A 6 -4.22 -0.21 1.59
C LEU A 6 -2.94 -0.50 2.37
N PHE A 7 -2.53 0.45 3.21
CA PHE A 7 -1.34 0.26 4.05
C PHE A 7 -1.50 -0.89 5.02
N ASN A 8 -2.67 -1.04 5.60
CA ASN A 8 -2.94 -2.14 6.53
C ASN A 8 -2.83 -3.49 5.83
N GLN A 9 -3.29 -3.59 4.60
CA GLN A 9 -3.20 -4.83 3.84
C GLN A 9 -1.74 -5.16 3.48
N VAL A 10 -0.98 -4.15 3.08
CA VAL A 10 0.45 -4.33 2.79
C VAL A 10 1.19 -4.78 4.05
N LYS A 11 0.90 -4.15 5.16
CA LYS A 11 1.51 -4.50 6.44
C LYS A 11 1.23 -5.96 6.80
N GLU A 12 0.01 -6.40 6.60
CA GLU A 12 -0.37 -7.79 6.87
C GLU A 12 0.41 -8.75 5.99
N MET A 13 0.55 -8.43 4.71
CA MET A 13 1.31 -9.27 3.80
C MET A 13 2.77 -9.37 4.21
N ILE A 14 3.36 -8.27 4.66
CA ILE A 14 4.74 -8.25 5.14
C ILE A 14 4.89 -9.10 6.40
N GLU A 15 3.93 -9.02 7.30
CA GLU A 15 3.93 -9.82 8.52
C GLU A 15 3.89 -11.31 8.21
N LYS A 16 3.18 -11.69 7.16
CA LYS A 16 3.10 -13.07 6.70
C LYS A 16 4.28 -13.45 5.80
N LYS A 17 5.19 -12.52 5.58
CA LYS A 17 6.37 -12.69 4.73
C LYS A 17 6.00 -12.99 3.28
N ASP A 18 4.85 -12.48 2.84
CA ASP A 18 4.38 -12.63 1.47
C ASP A 18 4.80 -11.39 0.66
N PHE A 19 6.10 -11.25 0.48
CA PHE A 19 6.66 -10.03 -0.13
C PHE A 19 6.28 -9.88 -1.59
N ASP A 20 6.14 -10.98 -2.32
CA ASP A 20 5.73 -10.92 -3.72
C ASP A 20 4.32 -10.37 -3.85
N ALA A 21 3.41 -10.82 -3.00
CA ALA A 21 2.04 -10.33 -3.00
C ALA A 21 1.98 -8.87 -2.58
N ALA A 22 2.78 -8.49 -1.58
CA ALA A 22 2.84 -7.11 -1.11
C ALA A 22 3.32 -6.18 -2.23
N LYS A 23 4.37 -6.59 -2.92
CA LYS A 23 4.93 -5.80 -4.02
C LYS A 23 3.91 -5.62 -5.15
N LYS A 24 3.24 -6.70 -5.52
CA LYS A 24 2.22 -6.65 -6.56
C LYS A 24 1.05 -5.76 -6.15
N PHE A 25 0.64 -5.87 -4.91
CA PHE A 25 -0.45 -5.07 -4.38
C PHE A 25 -0.12 -3.58 -4.42
N VAL A 26 1.09 -3.23 -4.01
CA VAL A 26 1.54 -1.83 -4.05
C VAL A 26 1.62 -1.34 -5.49
N ASP A 27 2.14 -2.15 -6.40
CA ASP A 27 2.24 -1.77 -7.80
C ASP A 27 0.86 -1.55 -8.43
N ASP A 28 -0.10 -2.40 -8.10
CA ASP A 28 -1.47 -2.28 -8.61
C ASP A 28 -2.18 -1.04 -8.06
N ASN A 29 -1.79 -0.57 -6.90
CA ASN A 29 -2.45 0.54 -6.21
C ASN A 29 -1.55 1.76 -6.06
N LYS A 30 -0.48 1.83 -6.84
CA LYS A 30 0.51 2.90 -6.71
C LYS A 30 -0.08 4.29 -6.93
N ASP A 31 -1.07 4.41 -7.79
CA ASP A 31 -1.70 5.70 -8.05
C ASP A 31 -2.40 6.24 -6.80
N ASN A 32 -3.14 5.37 -6.12
CA ASN A 32 -3.83 5.75 -4.89
C ASN A 32 -2.84 6.03 -3.77
N LEU A 33 -1.79 5.22 -3.68
CA LEU A 33 -0.75 5.42 -2.66
C LEU A 33 0.05 6.68 -2.94
N GLY A 34 0.30 6.98 -4.20
CA GLY A 34 0.99 8.20 -4.60
C GLY A 34 0.21 9.44 -4.20
N ASP A 35 -1.10 9.44 -4.40
CA ASP A 35 -1.96 10.54 -3.99
C ASP A 35 -1.91 10.75 -2.49
N TYR A 36 -1.95 9.65 -1.74
CA TYR A 36 -1.88 9.73 -0.29
C TYR A 36 -0.54 10.32 0.18
N LEU A 37 0.55 9.88 -0.43
CA LEU A 37 1.88 10.39 -0.09
C LEU A 37 2.00 11.87 -0.40
N GLU A 38 1.43 12.31 -1.51
CA GLU A 38 1.44 13.71 -1.89
C GLU A 38 0.67 14.57 -0.90
N GLN A 39 -0.48 14.08 -0.47
CA GLN A 39 -1.29 14.77 0.53
C GLN A 39 -0.57 14.86 1.86
N ALA A 40 0.16 13.82 2.22
CA ALA A 40 0.94 13.81 3.46
C ALA A 40 2.09 14.81 3.42
N LYS A 41 2.65 15.05 2.24
CA LYS A 41 3.71 16.04 2.07
C LYS A 41 3.21 17.47 2.18
N GLY A 42 2.00 17.70 1.72
CA GLY A 42 1.41 19.02 1.66
C GLY A 42 0.92 19.51 2.99
#